data_7bb41e68f513a2f739d352d8f691ba81
#
_entry.id   7bb41e68f513a2f739d352d8f691ba81
#
_cell.length_a   1.000
_cell.length_b   1.000
_cell.length_c   1.000
_cell.angle_alpha   90.00
_cell.angle_beta   90.00
_cell.angle_gamma   90.00
#
_symmetry.space_group_name_H-M   'P 1'
#
loop_
_entity.id
_entity.type
_entity.pdbx_description
1 polymer ?
#
loop_
_entity_poly.entity_id
_entity_poly.type
_entity_poly.pdbx_seq_one_letter_code
_entity_poly.pdbx_strand_id
1 'polypeptide(L)'
;MTLKQNFAEQLKSQSEVWRAQAKDYQERMEQAGEQARAEYKKAMEQMESKIQEAARLAEQVRSANEAAWKDMVTASQKAFAELQRGWADAIARFQ
;
A
#
# COMPACT_ATOMS: atom_id res chain seq x y z
N MET A 1 -20.12 -12.26 8.51
CA MET A 1 -18.71 -11.83 8.59
C MET A 1 -18.42 -11.10 9.88
N THR A 2 -17.26 -11.36 10.48
CA THR A 2 -16.83 -10.62 11.66
C THR A 2 -16.18 -9.29 11.24
N LEU A 3 -16.06 -8.36 12.19
CA LEU A 3 -15.36 -7.10 11.95
C LEU A 3 -13.91 -7.35 11.52
N LYS A 4 -13.28 -8.36 12.10
CA LYS A 4 -11.92 -8.76 11.76
C LYS A 4 -11.82 -9.16 10.27
N GLN A 5 -12.74 -9.98 9.80
CA GLN A 5 -12.74 -10.43 8.42
C GLN A 5 -12.99 -9.27 7.45
N ASN A 6 -13.93 -8.40 7.79
CA ASN A 6 -14.20 -7.20 6.99
C ASN A 6 -12.97 -6.32 6.88
N PHE A 7 -12.28 -6.12 8.00
CA PHE A 7 -11.07 -5.30 8.02
C PHE A 7 -9.97 -5.92 7.16
N ALA A 8 -9.75 -7.23 7.27
CA ALA A 8 -8.75 -7.93 6.46
C ALA A 8 -9.07 -7.83 4.96
N GLU A 9 -10.34 -7.94 4.59
CA GLU A 9 -10.76 -7.81 3.20
C GLU A 9 -10.56 -6.38 2.68
N GLN A 10 -10.84 -5.37 3.49
CA GLN A 10 -10.59 -3.99 3.12
C GLN A 10 -9.11 -3.73 2.87
N LEU A 11 -8.24 -4.27 3.74
CA LEU A 11 -6.80 -4.16 3.57
C LEU A 11 -6.35 -4.81 2.25
N LYS A 12 -6.87 -5.99 1.97
CA LYS A 12 -6.53 -6.71 0.76
C LYS A 12 -7.00 -5.96 -0.48
N SER A 13 -8.23 -5.49 -0.48
CA SER A 13 -8.79 -4.73 -1.60
C SER A 13 -8.02 -3.45 -1.85
N GLN A 14 -7.67 -2.74 -0.79
CA GLN A 14 -6.90 -1.51 -0.92
C GLN A 14 -5.50 -1.78 -1.47
N SER A 15 -4.87 -2.87 -1.04
CA SER A 15 -3.56 -3.27 -1.57
C SER A 15 -3.62 -3.56 -3.06
N GLU A 16 -4.70 -4.18 -3.52
CA GLU A 16 -4.89 -4.47 -4.94
C GLU A 16 -5.08 -3.20 -5.76
N VAL A 17 -5.82 -2.22 -5.23
CA VAL A 17 -5.99 -0.91 -5.87
C VAL A 17 -4.63 -0.23 -6.01
N TRP A 18 -3.83 -0.22 -4.96
CA TRP A 18 -2.50 0.39 -5.00
C TRP A 18 -1.57 -0.30 -5.98
N ARG A 19 -1.66 -1.64 -6.08
CA ARG A 19 -0.87 -2.38 -7.07
C ARG A 19 -1.24 -1.99 -8.50
N ALA A 20 -2.53 -1.82 -8.76
CA ALA A 20 -2.99 -1.40 -10.08
C ALA A 20 -2.47 0.00 -10.40
N GLN A 21 -2.51 0.90 -9.43
CA GLN A 21 -1.98 2.26 -9.60
C GLN A 21 -0.47 2.24 -9.81
N ALA A 22 0.25 1.40 -9.09
CA ALA A 22 1.69 1.27 -9.23
C ALA A 22 2.06 0.78 -10.64
N LYS A 23 1.27 -0.15 -11.18
CA LYS A 23 1.48 -0.64 -12.54
C LYS A 23 1.28 0.47 -13.56
N ASP A 24 0.26 1.29 -13.39
CA ASP A 24 0.00 2.44 -14.26
C ASP A 24 1.18 3.41 -14.23
N TYR A 25 1.72 3.69 -13.04
CA TYR A 25 2.89 4.55 -12.90
C TYR A 25 4.13 3.94 -13.54
N GLN A 26 4.27 2.62 -13.46
CA GLN A 26 5.38 1.93 -14.12
C GLN A 26 5.34 2.15 -15.64
N GLU A 27 4.17 2.08 -16.23
CA GLU A 27 4.01 2.34 -17.66
C GLU A 27 4.38 3.77 -18.01
N ARG A 28 3.98 4.73 -17.19
CA ARG A 28 4.37 6.13 -17.37
C ARG A 28 5.87 6.32 -17.24
N MET A 29 6.49 5.59 -16.33
CA MET A 29 7.93 5.62 -16.12
C MET A 29 8.69 5.21 -17.39
N GLU A 30 8.21 4.20 -18.09
CA GLU A 30 8.84 3.72 -19.32
C GLU A 30 8.84 4.77 -20.42
N GLN A 31 7.89 5.70 -20.40
CA GLN A 31 7.77 6.78 -21.36
C GLN A 31 8.50 8.05 -20.94
N ALA A 32 9.04 8.09 -19.74
CA ALA A 32 9.71 9.25 -19.18
C ALA A 32 11.20 9.29 -19.54
N GLY A 33 11.82 10.45 -19.39
CA GLY A 33 13.27 10.61 -19.56
C GLY A 33 14.05 9.90 -18.44
N GLU A 34 15.36 9.77 -18.63
CA GLU A 34 16.20 9.00 -17.71
C GLU A 34 16.16 9.48 -16.27
N GLN A 35 16.19 10.79 -16.06
CA GLN A 35 16.16 11.34 -14.70
C GLN A 35 14.83 11.06 -14.01
N ALA A 36 13.73 11.31 -14.73
CA ALA A 36 12.39 11.05 -14.20
C ALA A 36 12.20 9.55 -13.95
N ARG A 37 12.75 8.71 -14.82
CA ARG A 37 12.66 7.27 -14.68
C ARG A 37 13.32 6.78 -13.37
N ALA A 38 14.50 7.32 -13.04
CA ALA A 38 15.19 6.94 -11.82
C ALA A 38 14.40 7.32 -10.57
N GLU A 39 13.78 8.51 -10.56
CA GLU A 39 12.96 8.95 -9.45
C GLU A 39 11.67 8.13 -9.33
N TYR A 40 11.02 7.83 -10.44
CA TYR A 40 9.84 6.97 -10.47
C TYR A 40 10.16 5.58 -9.93
N LYS A 41 11.29 5.01 -10.34
CA LYS A 41 11.70 3.69 -9.90
C LYS A 41 11.88 3.66 -8.39
N LYS A 42 12.54 4.66 -7.82
CA LYS A 42 12.76 4.74 -6.39
C LYS A 42 11.45 4.86 -5.62
N ALA A 43 10.54 5.71 -6.10
CA ALA A 43 9.23 5.89 -5.49
C ALA A 43 8.41 4.59 -5.55
N MET A 44 8.48 3.88 -6.68
CA MET A 44 7.76 2.64 -6.87
C MET A 44 8.28 1.52 -5.98
N GLU A 45 9.58 1.45 -5.77
CA GLU A 45 10.16 0.45 -4.87
C GLU A 45 9.69 0.68 -3.43
N GLN A 46 9.62 1.93 -3.00
CA GLN A 46 9.12 2.26 -1.68
C GLN A 46 7.63 1.94 -1.54
N MET A 47 6.85 2.23 -2.57
CA MET A 47 5.43 1.92 -2.58
C MET A 47 5.17 0.43 -2.55
N GLU A 48 5.90 -0.33 -3.36
CA GLU A 48 5.75 -1.77 -3.42
C GLU A 48 6.06 -2.42 -2.08
N SER A 49 7.10 -1.95 -1.40
CA SER A 49 7.44 -2.44 -0.06
C SER A 49 6.29 -2.20 0.92
N LYS A 50 5.67 -1.03 0.88
CA LYS A 50 4.56 -0.71 1.76
C LYS A 50 3.29 -1.48 1.40
N ILE A 51 3.06 -1.71 0.11
CA ILE A 51 1.93 -2.52 -0.34
C ILE A 51 2.07 -3.96 0.16
N GLN A 52 3.27 -4.53 0.09
CA GLN A 52 3.55 -5.87 0.60
C GLN A 52 3.35 -5.92 2.11
N GLU A 53 3.78 -4.89 2.83
CA GLU A 53 3.59 -4.78 4.26
C GLU A 53 2.09 -4.76 4.62
N ALA A 54 1.30 -3.99 3.89
CA ALA A 54 -0.15 -3.92 4.09
C ALA A 54 -0.81 -5.29 3.84
N ALA A 55 -0.39 -5.99 2.79
CA ALA A 55 -0.92 -7.31 2.47
C ALA A 55 -0.57 -8.32 3.56
N ARG A 56 0.65 -8.24 4.11
CA ARG A 56 1.08 -9.10 5.21
C ARG A 56 0.25 -8.83 6.46
N LEU A 57 0.00 -7.55 6.76
CA LEU A 57 -0.83 -7.18 7.90
C LEU A 57 -2.26 -7.73 7.74
N ALA A 58 -2.80 -7.70 6.53
CA ALA A 58 -4.11 -8.28 6.26
C ALA A 58 -4.17 -9.77 6.61
N GLU A 59 -3.13 -10.52 6.24
CA GLU A 59 -3.05 -11.93 6.57
C GLU A 59 -2.89 -12.15 8.08
N GLN A 60 -2.09 -11.33 8.75
CA GLN A 60 -1.92 -11.42 10.19
C GLN A 60 -3.21 -11.13 10.93
N VAL A 61 -3.96 -10.13 10.48
CA VAL A 61 -5.27 -9.79 11.08
C VAL A 61 -6.23 -10.96 10.92
N ARG A 62 -6.25 -11.57 9.75
CA ARG A 62 -7.12 -12.70 9.47
C ARG A 62 -6.83 -13.88 10.42
N SER A 63 -5.56 -14.13 10.70
CA SER A 63 -5.10 -15.25 11.52
C SER A 63 -5.11 -14.95 13.02
N ALA A 64 -5.23 -13.69 13.41
CA ALA A 64 -5.13 -13.26 14.80
C ALA A 64 -6.39 -13.63 15.60
N ASN A 65 -6.22 -13.82 16.91
CA ASN A 65 -7.36 -14.00 17.80
C ASN A 65 -8.05 -12.66 18.07
N GLU A 66 -9.20 -12.71 18.71
CA GLU A 66 -10.04 -11.55 18.98
C GLU A 66 -9.32 -10.43 19.74
N ALA A 67 -8.44 -10.77 20.67
CA ALA A 67 -7.72 -9.77 21.46
C ALA A 67 -6.57 -9.14 20.66
N ALA A 68 -5.85 -9.95 19.88
CA ALA A 68 -4.67 -9.49 19.17
C ALA A 68 -5.00 -8.63 17.97
N TRP A 69 -6.12 -8.90 17.25
CA TRP A 69 -6.41 -8.17 16.04
C TRP A 69 -6.74 -6.70 16.28
N LYS A 70 -7.25 -6.36 17.46
CA LYS A 70 -7.56 -4.97 17.80
C LYS A 70 -6.30 -4.11 17.82
N ASP A 71 -5.21 -4.65 18.37
CA ASP A 71 -3.92 -3.98 18.35
C ASP A 71 -3.38 -3.85 16.93
N MET A 72 -3.58 -4.90 16.13
CA MET A 72 -3.17 -4.90 14.73
C MET A 72 -3.93 -3.89 13.90
N VAL A 73 -5.21 -3.65 14.20
CA VAL A 73 -6.02 -2.63 13.51
C VAL A 73 -5.37 -1.26 13.68
N THR A 74 -4.97 -0.90 14.90
CA THR A 74 -4.34 0.38 15.17
C THR A 74 -3.04 0.53 14.36
N ALA A 75 -2.20 -0.51 14.36
CA ALA A 75 -0.95 -0.50 13.61
C ALA A 75 -1.21 -0.42 12.10
N SER A 76 -2.22 -1.14 11.61
CA SER A 76 -2.58 -1.15 10.20
C SER A 76 -3.10 0.21 9.74
N GLN A 77 -3.92 0.86 10.55
CA GLN A 77 -4.43 2.20 10.22
C GLN A 77 -3.29 3.20 10.08
N LYS A 78 -2.29 3.10 10.93
CA LYS A 78 -1.11 3.95 10.84
C LYS A 78 -0.32 3.68 9.56
N ALA A 79 -0.13 2.41 9.23
CA ALA A 79 0.57 2.01 8.01
C ALA A 79 -0.19 2.50 6.77
N PHE A 80 -1.52 2.42 6.78
CA PHE A 80 -2.37 2.93 5.71
C PHE A 80 -2.22 4.44 5.53
N ALA A 81 -2.23 5.17 6.63
CA ALA A 81 -2.08 6.62 6.57
C ALA A 81 -0.73 7.01 5.98
N GLU A 82 0.33 6.31 6.36
CA GLU A 82 1.66 6.52 5.82
C GLU A 82 1.73 6.20 4.33
N LEU A 83 1.08 5.11 3.93
CA LEU A 83 1.05 4.71 2.53
C LEU A 83 0.28 5.71 1.67
N GLN A 84 -0.86 6.18 2.14
CA GLN A 84 -1.63 7.20 1.43
C GLN A 84 -0.84 8.50 1.29
N ARG A 85 -0.17 8.91 2.34
CA ARG A 85 0.65 10.11 2.31
C ARG A 85 1.80 9.98 1.32
N GLY A 86 2.50 8.85 1.36
CA GLY A 86 3.59 8.58 0.43
C GLY A 86 3.12 8.55 -1.02
N TRP A 87 1.95 7.96 -1.26
CA TRP A 87 1.35 7.91 -2.59
C TRP A 87 0.99 9.30 -3.09
N ALA A 88 0.36 10.12 -2.24
CA ALA A 88 0.00 11.48 -2.58
C ALA A 88 1.24 12.33 -2.87
N ASP A 89 2.30 12.17 -2.06
CA ASP A 89 3.57 12.88 -2.28
C ASP A 89 4.21 12.46 -3.60
N ALA A 90 4.17 11.17 -3.94
CA ALA A 90 4.71 10.66 -5.18
C ALA A 90 3.95 11.23 -6.38
N ILE A 91 2.62 11.28 -6.31
CA ILE A 91 1.78 11.85 -7.36
C ILE A 91 2.10 13.33 -7.55
N ALA A 92 2.19 14.08 -6.46
CA ALA A 92 2.49 15.51 -6.50
C ALA A 92 3.86 15.79 -7.10
N ARG A 93 4.83 14.91 -6.81
CA ARG A 93 6.19 15.08 -7.30
C ARG A 93 6.31 14.85 -8.80
N PHE A 94 5.46 13.99 -9.38
CA PHE A 94 5.54 13.60 -10.79
C PHE A 94 4.46 14.23 -11.66
N GLN A 95 3.65 15.08 -11.09
CA GLN A 95 2.74 15.92 -11.86
C GLN A 95 3.39 17.28 -12.10
#